data_7447ce8efdd91168ba1236f5b4c21e24
#
_entry.id   7447ce8efdd91168ba1236f5b4c21e24
#
_cell.length_a   1.000
_cell.length_b   1.000
_cell.length_c   1.000
_cell.angle_alpha   90.00
_cell.angle_beta   90.00
_cell.angle_gamma   90.00
#
_symmetry.space_group_name_H-M   'P 1'
#
loop_
_entity.id
_entity.type
_entity.pdbx_description
1 polymer ?
#
loop_
_entity_poly.entity_id
_entity_poly.type
_entity_poly.pdbx_seq_one_letter_code
_entity_poly.pdbx_strand_id
1 'polypeptide(L)'
;MAFSKTVVEDKIEVLELGQIQVRTKTTVLEDDVALSSGFHRHVVVPCKYNGSAWVDTDTSAMSARVQALATAAWTDATVAAYKSAIGTESL
;
A
#
# COMPACT_ATOMS: atom_id res chain seq x y z
N MET A 1 -4.08 31.33 -16.37
CA MET A 1 -4.02 30.65 -15.07
C MET A 1 -4.16 29.15 -15.26
N ALA A 2 -3.13 28.38 -14.92
CA ALA A 2 -3.12 26.94 -15.12
C ALA A 2 -3.01 26.22 -13.79
N PHE A 3 -3.97 25.35 -13.51
CA PHE A 3 -3.94 24.46 -12.35
C PHE A 3 -3.44 23.10 -12.77
N SER A 4 -2.62 22.52 -11.94
CA SER A 4 -2.17 21.15 -12.13
C SER A 4 -2.12 20.43 -10.77
N LYS A 5 -2.00 19.11 -10.82
CA LYS A 5 -1.95 18.28 -9.63
C LYS A 5 -0.85 17.24 -9.81
N THR A 6 0.00 17.10 -8.80
CA THR A 6 0.97 16.01 -8.76
C THR A 6 0.58 15.04 -7.65
N VAL A 7 0.74 13.76 -7.91
CA VAL A 7 0.46 12.69 -6.94
C VAL A 7 1.69 11.81 -6.87
N VAL A 8 2.25 11.68 -5.68
CA VAL A 8 3.44 10.86 -5.47
C VAL A 8 3.27 9.97 -4.24
N GLU A 9 3.83 8.78 -4.30
CA GLU A 9 3.95 7.91 -3.13
C GLU A 9 5.19 8.37 -2.37
N ASP A 10 5.00 9.27 -1.41
CA ASP A 10 6.11 9.95 -0.76
C ASP A 10 6.69 9.16 0.43
N LYS A 11 5.98 8.14 0.90
CA LYS A 11 6.47 7.29 1.97
C LYS A 11 5.89 5.89 1.84
N ILE A 12 6.74 4.89 1.91
CA ILE A 12 6.34 3.49 1.91
C ILE A 12 7.07 2.79 3.04
N GLU A 13 6.33 2.12 3.92
CA GLU A 13 6.89 1.36 5.03
C GLU A 13 6.47 -0.11 4.89
N VAL A 14 7.43 -1.01 5.02
CA VAL A 14 7.17 -2.45 5.05
C VAL A 14 7.32 -2.91 6.49
N LEU A 15 6.26 -3.49 7.04
CA LEU A 15 6.23 -3.95 8.42
C LEU A 15 6.70 -5.40 8.52
N GLU A 16 6.96 -5.85 9.75
CA GLU A 16 7.51 -7.18 10.02
C GLU A 16 6.67 -8.32 9.45
N LEU A 17 5.35 -8.19 9.48
CA LEU A 17 4.43 -9.22 8.99
C LEU A 17 4.05 -9.03 7.52
N GLY A 18 4.74 -8.15 6.81
CA GLY A 18 4.53 -7.93 5.40
C GLY A 18 3.49 -6.89 5.04
N GLN A 19 2.86 -6.23 6.02
CA GLN A 19 1.97 -5.12 5.71
C GLN A 19 2.78 -3.98 5.12
N ILE A 20 2.28 -3.39 4.04
CA ILE A 20 2.93 -2.27 3.37
C ILE A 20 2.05 -1.04 3.57
N GLN A 21 2.58 -0.04 4.27
CA GLN A 21 1.88 1.23 4.47
C GLN A 21 2.35 2.21 3.40
N VAL A 22 1.41 2.71 2.63
CA VAL A 22 1.69 3.64 1.53
C VAL A 22 1.05 4.98 1.85
N ARG A 23 1.86 6.03 1.83
CA ARG A 23 1.37 7.41 1.94
C ARG A 23 1.51 8.08 0.59
N THR A 24 0.42 8.65 0.12
CA THR A 24 0.38 9.37 -1.15
C THR A 24 0.25 10.86 -0.85
N LYS A 25 1.12 11.66 -1.44
CA LYS A 25 1.05 13.12 -1.33
C LYS A 25 0.48 13.70 -2.62
N THR A 26 -0.59 14.45 -2.48
CA THR A 26 -1.20 15.17 -3.59
C THR A 26 -0.89 16.65 -3.42
N THR A 27 -0.27 17.27 -4.42
CA THR A 27 0.04 18.70 -4.43
C THR A 27 -0.74 19.38 -5.53
N VAL A 28 -1.45 20.44 -5.19
CA VAL A 28 -2.16 21.28 -6.16
C VAL A 28 -1.30 22.50 -6.46
N LEU A 29 -1.08 22.76 -7.74
CA LEU A 29 -0.25 23.86 -8.18
C LEU A 29 -1.05 24.81 -9.06
N GLU A 30 -0.69 26.09 -9.01
CA GLU A 30 -1.16 27.11 -9.94
C GLU A 30 0.07 27.75 -10.56
N ASP A 31 0.18 27.64 -11.90
CA ASP A 31 1.32 28.17 -12.65
C ASP A 31 2.67 27.69 -12.07
N ASP A 32 2.73 26.39 -11.73
CA ASP A 32 3.89 25.71 -11.13
C ASP A 32 4.24 26.13 -9.71
N VAL A 33 3.35 26.88 -9.05
CA VAL A 33 3.52 27.23 -7.64
C VAL A 33 2.60 26.37 -6.78
N ALA A 34 3.15 25.72 -5.79
CA ALA A 34 2.37 24.86 -4.91
C ALA A 34 1.43 25.69 -4.03
N LEU A 35 0.13 25.42 -4.12
CA LEU A 35 -0.89 26.08 -3.31
C LEU A 35 -1.24 25.32 -2.05
N SER A 36 -1.37 24.00 -2.18
CA SER A 36 -1.75 23.15 -1.05
C SER A 36 -1.28 21.73 -1.31
N SER A 37 -1.18 20.97 -0.24
CA SER A 37 -0.88 19.54 -0.33
C SER A 37 -1.68 18.78 0.72
N GLY A 38 -1.95 17.52 0.44
CA GLY A 38 -2.63 16.63 1.36
C GLY A 38 -2.04 15.23 1.28
N PHE A 39 -2.31 14.44 2.29
CA PHE A 39 -1.80 13.07 2.37
C PHE A 39 -2.96 12.09 2.45
N HIS A 40 -2.79 10.96 1.79
CA HIS A 40 -3.68 9.82 1.89
C HIS A 40 -2.86 8.59 2.25
N ARG A 41 -3.31 7.83 3.25
CA ARG A 41 -2.64 6.60 3.67
C ARG A 41 -3.52 5.39 3.46
N HIS A 42 -2.92 4.31 3.01
CA HIS A 42 -3.58 3.02 2.95
C HIS A 42 -2.58 1.92 3.29
N VAL A 43 -3.11 0.77 3.65
CA VAL A 43 -2.32 -0.40 4.00
C VAL A 43 -2.61 -1.52 3.03
N VAL A 44 -1.55 -2.16 2.52
CA VAL A 44 -1.64 -3.34 1.66
C VAL A 44 -1.19 -4.54 2.47
N VAL A 45 -2.05 -5.54 2.59
CA VAL A 45 -1.74 -6.77 3.33
C VAL A 45 -1.46 -7.93 2.37
N PRO A 46 -0.66 -8.94 2.79
CA PRO A 46 -0.28 -10.04 1.88
C PRO A 46 -1.46 -10.89 1.42
N CYS A 47 -2.45 -11.07 2.28
CA CYS A 47 -3.61 -11.91 1.98
C CYS A 47 -4.74 -11.58 2.95
N LYS A 48 -5.95 -12.04 2.62
CA LYS A 48 -7.13 -11.86 3.46
C LYS A 48 -7.90 -13.16 3.55
N TYR A 49 -8.51 -13.41 4.71
CA TYR A 49 -9.40 -14.54 4.90
C TYR A 49 -10.84 -14.12 4.60
N ASN A 50 -11.49 -14.81 3.67
CA ASN A 50 -12.82 -14.44 3.20
C ASN A 50 -13.97 -15.19 3.90
N GLY A 51 -13.66 -15.91 4.98
CA GLY A 51 -14.63 -16.75 5.69
C GLY A 51 -14.54 -18.23 5.35
N SER A 52 -13.88 -18.58 4.26
CA SER A 52 -13.71 -19.95 3.79
C SER A 52 -12.26 -20.31 3.51
N ALA A 53 -11.50 -19.36 2.96
CA ALA A 53 -10.11 -19.59 2.56
C ALA A 53 -9.33 -18.29 2.57
N TRP A 54 -8.01 -18.41 2.61
CA TRP A 54 -7.11 -17.28 2.43
C TRP A 54 -7.03 -16.94 0.95
N VAL A 55 -7.15 -15.65 0.65
CA VAL A 55 -7.07 -15.14 -0.72
C VAL A 55 -5.87 -14.21 -0.81
N ASP A 56 -4.99 -14.45 -1.76
CA ASP A 56 -3.83 -13.61 -1.98
C ASP A 56 -4.26 -12.24 -2.49
N THR A 57 -3.57 -11.20 -2.01
CA THR A 57 -3.87 -9.84 -2.42
C THR A 57 -3.40 -9.62 -3.86
N ASP A 58 -4.32 -9.11 -4.69
CA ASP A 58 -4.00 -8.74 -6.07
C ASP A 58 -3.34 -7.37 -6.08
N THR A 59 -2.10 -7.31 -6.54
CA THR A 59 -1.32 -6.07 -6.62
C THR A 59 -1.28 -5.47 -8.03
N SER A 60 -2.00 -6.04 -8.97
CA SER A 60 -1.90 -5.64 -10.38
C SER A 60 -2.29 -4.18 -10.63
N ALA A 61 -3.15 -3.62 -9.79
CA ALA A 61 -3.58 -2.21 -9.89
C ALA A 61 -2.67 -1.24 -9.13
N MET A 62 -1.64 -1.75 -8.46
CA MET A 62 -0.72 -0.93 -7.67
C MET A 62 0.45 -0.45 -8.51
N SER A 63 1.18 0.56 -8.00
CA SER A 63 2.37 1.04 -8.68
C SER A 63 3.43 -0.06 -8.79
N ALA A 64 4.30 0.05 -9.79
CA ALA A 64 5.39 -0.91 -9.97
C ALA A 64 6.29 -0.97 -8.74
N ARG A 65 6.48 0.15 -8.06
CA ARG A 65 7.27 0.23 -6.83
C ARG A 65 6.64 -0.58 -5.70
N VAL A 66 5.33 -0.43 -5.49
CA VAL A 66 4.61 -1.20 -4.46
C VAL A 66 4.59 -2.68 -4.81
N GLN A 67 4.39 -3.03 -6.09
CA GLN A 67 4.44 -4.42 -6.53
C GLN A 67 5.81 -5.06 -6.27
N ALA A 68 6.89 -4.34 -6.56
CA ALA A 68 8.25 -4.84 -6.31
C ALA A 68 8.51 -5.06 -4.82
N LEU A 69 8.08 -4.13 -3.97
CA LEU A 69 8.22 -4.25 -2.52
C LEU A 69 7.39 -5.42 -1.99
N ALA A 70 6.17 -5.59 -2.49
CA ALA A 70 5.32 -6.71 -2.11
C ALA A 70 5.96 -8.06 -2.48
N THR A 71 6.51 -8.16 -3.68
CA THR A 71 7.20 -9.38 -4.12
C THR A 71 8.38 -9.72 -3.20
N ALA A 72 9.15 -8.71 -2.81
CA ALA A 72 10.30 -8.91 -1.94
C ALA A 72 9.90 -9.21 -0.49
N ALA A 73 8.84 -8.58 0.00
CA ALA A 73 8.40 -8.69 1.40
C ALA A 73 7.55 -9.93 1.66
N TRP A 74 6.73 -10.35 0.70
CA TRP A 74 5.76 -11.44 0.89
C TRP A 74 6.38 -12.79 0.55
N THR A 75 7.39 -13.18 1.34
CA THR A 75 7.95 -14.53 1.26
C THR A 75 7.00 -15.51 1.94
N ASP A 76 7.19 -16.81 1.67
CA ASP A 76 6.37 -17.85 2.30
C ASP A 76 6.40 -17.76 3.83
N ALA A 77 7.56 -17.48 4.40
CA ALA A 77 7.71 -17.33 5.85
C ALA A 77 6.95 -16.11 6.38
N THR A 78 7.02 -14.97 5.68
CA THR A 78 6.33 -13.75 6.08
C THR A 78 4.82 -13.92 5.98
N VAL A 79 4.32 -14.52 4.90
CA VAL A 79 2.89 -14.78 4.72
C VAL A 79 2.37 -15.73 5.78
N ALA A 80 3.12 -16.78 6.10
CA ALA A 80 2.75 -17.73 7.16
C ALA A 80 2.70 -17.04 8.53
N ALA A 81 3.65 -16.17 8.83
CA ALA A 81 3.67 -15.40 10.07
C ALA A 81 2.48 -14.45 10.16
N TYR A 82 2.13 -13.80 9.05
CA TYR A 82 0.97 -12.92 8.97
C TYR A 82 -0.32 -13.69 9.27
N LYS A 83 -0.52 -14.84 8.59
CA LYS A 83 -1.70 -15.67 8.80
C LYS A 83 -1.81 -16.14 10.25
N SER A 84 -0.68 -16.52 10.84
CA SER A 84 -0.63 -16.97 12.23
C SER A 84 -0.98 -15.85 13.21
N ALA A 85 -0.49 -14.65 12.98
CA ALA A 85 -0.72 -13.51 13.86
C ALA A 85 -2.15 -12.95 13.76
N ILE A 86 -2.72 -12.90 12.55
CA ILE A 86 -4.04 -12.35 12.31
C ILE A 86 -5.14 -13.39 12.56
N GLY A 87 -4.89 -14.65 12.15
CA GLY A 87 -5.88 -15.70 12.24
C GLY A 87 -7.04 -15.50 11.28
N THR A 88 -8.07 -16.35 11.41
CA THR A 88 -9.24 -16.30 10.53
C THR A 88 -10.28 -15.25 10.93
N GLU A 89 -9.98 -14.46 11.95
CA GLU A 89 -10.87 -13.40 12.45
C GLU A 89 -10.62 -12.04 11.82
N SER A 90 -9.68 -11.94 10.91
CA SER A 90 -9.23 -10.67 10.34
C SER A 90 -10.08 -10.15 9.19
N LEU A 91 -11.26 -10.58 9.07
CA LEU A 91 -12.18 -10.21 7.98
C LEU A 91 -12.51 -8.71 7.94
#